data_0d6d1951d21a204716f3b1fa89eff528
#
_entry.id   0d6d1951d21a204716f3b1fa89eff528
#
_cell.length_a   1.000
_cell.length_b   1.000
_cell.length_c   1.000
_cell.angle_alpha   90.00
_cell.angle_beta   90.00
_cell.angle_gamma   90.00
#
_symmetry.space_group_name_H-M   'P 1'
#
loop_
_entity.id
_entity.type
_entity.pdbx_description
1 polymer ?
#
loop_
_entity_poly.entity_id
_entity_poly.type
_entity_poly.pdbx_seq_one_letter_code
_entity_poly.pdbx_strand_id
1 'polypeptide(L)'
;MKDQEVKVVIFDLNGTFYNKSSKDEFYNFICTKRPTRIRYILEIGYYKLLKKLHQIKQTEFKENFFDYLNDLTPTQVEAYAKEFWQQEYPQHFNKELMERFDVLKKQGVVLFCATGGLELYVKPLFDMYKIDAFAGTRVRYEGHTYLIEGLACKHEEKIKRLEEYLGGKPYRIIEAYSDSKEEILDNAEKAFLVEDGVLSPYK
;
A
#
# COMPACT_ATOMS: atom_id res chain seq x y z
N MET A 1 -3.40 28.60 -21.55
CA MET A 1 -3.27 28.70 -20.07
C MET A 1 -2.13 27.77 -19.68
N LYS A 2 -1.11 28.23 -18.94
CA LYS A 2 -0.11 27.29 -18.39
C LYS A 2 -0.86 26.43 -17.37
N ASP A 3 -0.88 25.11 -17.57
CA ASP A 3 -1.43 24.21 -16.57
C ASP A 3 -0.70 24.45 -15.25
N GLN A 4 -1.46 24.69 -14.20
CA GLN A 4 -0.90 24.95 -12.88
C GLN A 4 -0.24 23.65 -12.39
N GLU A 5 1.03 23.74 -12.01
CA GLU A 5 1.81 22.61 -11.50
C GLU A 5 1.17 22.01 -10.25
N VAL A 6 0.93 20.70 -10.25
CA VAL A 6 0.29 19.99 -9.15
C VAL A 6 1.31 19.72 -8.05
N LYS A 7 1.04 20.14 -6.82
CA LYS A 7 1.83 19.78 -5.65
C LYS A 7 1.34 18.46 -5.09
N VAL A 8 2.24 17.52 -4.92
CA VAL A 8 1.93 16.15 -4.47
C VAL A 8 2.70 15.82 -3.20
N VAL A 9 2.04 15.16 -2.28
CA VAL A 9 2.67 14.37 -1.22
C VAL A 9 2.45 12.90 -1.56
N ILE A 10 3.53 12.12 -1.64
CA ILE A 10 3.48 10.67 -1.85
C ILE A 10 3.94 9.94 -0.60
N PHE A 11 3.24 8.88 -0.22
CA PHE A 11 3.61 8.11 0.97
C PHE A 11 3.34 6.62 0.81
N ASP A 12 4.19 5.80 1.44
CA ASP A 12 3.91 4.37 1.59
C ASP A 12 2.86 4.13 2.69
N LEU A 13 2.24 2.97 2.66
CA LEU A 13 1.25 2.57 3.65
C LEU A 13 1.90 1.86 4.84
N ASN A 14 2.57 0.72 4.57
CA ASN A 14 3.04 -0.20 5.61
C ASN A 14 4.31 0.32 6.29
N GLY A 15 4.34 0.30 7.63
CA GLY A 15 5.48 0.84 8.38
C GLY A 15 5.60 2.37 8.32
N THR A 16 4.73 3.05 7.56
CA THR A 16 4.75 4.50 7.32
C THR A 16 3.48 5.16 7.83
N PHE A 17 2.41 5.18 7.03
CA PHE A 17 1.11 5.72 7.43
C PHE A 17 0.37 4.76 8.35
N TYR A 18 0.44 3.46 8.08
CA TYR A 18 0.01 2.37 8.95
C TYR A 18 1.21 1.72 9.62
N ASN A 19 1.26 1.71 10.96
CA ASN A 19 2.43 1.32 11.76
C ASN A 19 2.77 -0.17 11.74
N LYS A 20 2.01 -0.98 10.99
CA LYS A 20 2.20 -2.42 10.88
C LYS A 20 2.32 -2.86 9.41
N SER A 21 2.44 -4.16 9.18
CA SER A 21 2.38 -4.77 7.85
C SER A 21 0.94 -5.19 7.52
N SER A 22 0.24 -4.43 6.69
CA SER A 22 -1.16 -4.72 6.35
C SER A 22 -1.36 -6.11 5.74
N LYS A 23 -0.40 -6.63 4.99
CA LYS A 23 -0.48 -7.97 4.40
C LYS A 23 -0.45 -9.08 5.46
N ASP A 24 0.40 -8.92 6.50
CA ASP A 24 0.52 -9.92 7.57
C ASP A 24 -0.68 -9.82 8.53
N GLU A 25 -1.10 -8.59 8.89
CA GLU A 25 -2.27 -8.37 9.74
C GLU A 25 -3.56 -8.83 9.06
N PHE A 26 -3.74 -8.55 7.78
CA PHE A 26 -4.92 -9.01 7.03
C PHE A 26 -4.96 -10.53 6.90
N TYR A 27 -3.80 -11.20 6.71
CA TYR A 27 -3.72 -12.66 6.78
C TYR A 27 -4.20 -13.18 8.14
N ASN A 28 -3.68 -12.62 9.24
CA ASN A 28 -4.08 -12.99 10.59
C ASN A 28 -5.59 -12.79 10.79
N PHE A 29 -6.13 -11.67 10.34
CA PHE A 29 -7.56 -11.37 10.40
C PHE A 29 -8.39 -12.42 9.63
N ILE A 30 -7.99 -12.76 8.40
CA ILE A 30 -8.66 -13.80 7.61
C ILE A 30 -8.61 -15.16 8.33
N CYS A 31 -7.50 -15.50 8.97
CA CYS A 31 -7.39 -16.74 9.75
C CYS A 31 -8.33 -16.76 10.96
N THR A 32 -8.60 -15.64 11.61
CA THR A 32 -9.62 -15.58 12.68
C THR A 32 -11.03 -15.80 12.15
N LYS A 33 -11.35 -15.30 10.96
CA LYS A 33 -12.65 -15.49 10.29
C LYS A 33 -12.79 -16.86 9.63
N ARG A 34 -11.68 -17.44 9.18
CA ARG A 34 -11.58 -18.71 8.44
C ARG A 34 -10.42 -19.55 8.96
N PRO A 35 -10.56 -20.25 10.11
CA PRO A 35 -9.44 -20.96 10.75
C PRO A 35 -8.72 -21.99 9.87
N THR A 36 -9.40 -22.55 8.86
CA THR A 36 -8.79 -23.48 7.90
C THR A 36 -7.70 -22.84 7.04
N ARG A 37 -7.66 -21.49 6.98
CA ARG A 37 -6.65 -20.74 6.21
C ARG A 37 -5.28 -20.68 6.90
N ILE A 38 -5.19 -21.07 8.17
CA ILE A 38 -3.92 -21.09 8.89
C ILE A 38 -2.89 -22.05 8.25
N ARG A 39 -3.35 -23.05 7.49
CA ARG A 39 -2.47 -23.96 6.73
C ARG A 39 -1.52 -23.25 5.77
N TYR A 40 -1.93 -22.08 5.24
CA TYR A 40 -1.11 -21.29 4.31
C TYR A 40 0.12 -20.66 4.97
N ILE A 41 0.26 -20.72 6.31
CA ILE A 41 1.46 -20.20 7.01
C ILE A 41 2.73 -20.94 6.55
N LEU A 42 2.63 -22.22 6.28
CA LEU A 42 3.75 -23.04 5.79
C LEU A 42 4.13 -22.66 4.37
N GLU A 43 3.14 -22.45 3.52
CA GLU A 43 3.32 -22.00 2.13
C GLU A 43 3.93 -20.60 2.10
N ILE A 44 3.40 -19.65 2.87
CA ILE A 44 3.96 -18.30 3.02
C ILE A 44 5.41 -18.35 3.50
N GLY A 45 5.73 -19.21 4.49
CA GLY A 45 7.09 -19.41 4.97
C GLY A 45 8.03 -19.94 3.87
N TYR A 46 7.58 -20.91 3.09
CA TYR A 46 8.32 -21.45 1.96
C TYR A 46 8.62 -20.37 0.89
N TYR A 47 7.61 -19.63 0.46
CA TYR A 47 7.81 -18.56 -0.53
C TYR A 47 8.64 -17.38 0.00
N LYS A 48 8.55 -17.05 1.29
CA LYS A 48 9.46 -16.07 1.93
C LYS A 48 10.92 -16.53 1.85
N LEU A 49 11.17 -17.83 2.04
CA LEU A 49 12.51 -18.43 1.91
C LEU A 49 13.01 -18.38 0.46
N LEU A 50 12.21 -18.81 -0.50
CA LEU A 50 12.56 -18.77 -1.93
C LEU A 50 12.90 -17.36 -2.40
N LYS A 51 12.12 -16.36 -1.96
CA LYS A 51 12.41 -14.96 -2.25
C LYS A 51 13.74 -14.51 -1.64
N LYS A 52 14.03 -14.89 -0.38
CA LYS A 52 15.30 -14.56 0.29
C LYS A 52 16.48 -15.17 -0.45
N LEU A 53 16.30 -16.34 -1.06
CA LEU A 53 17.32 -17.03 -1.88
C LEU A 53 17.34 -16.54 -3.33
N HIS A 54 16.60 -15.49 -3.68
CA HIS A 54 16.48 -14.94 -5.04
C HIS A 54 16.03 -15.96 -6.11
N GLN A 55 15.30 -17.02 -5.69
CA GLN A 55 14.80 -18.07 -6.59
C GLN A 55 13.48 -17.71 -7.26
N ILE A 56 12.74 -16.72 -6.74
CA ILE A 56 11.48 -16.23 -7.30
C ILE A 56 11.45 -14.72 -7.39
N LYS A 57 10.69 -14.19 -8.38
CA LYS A 57 10.45 -12.77 -8.56
C LYS A 57 9.49 -12.20 -7.51
N GLN A 58 9.51 -10.88 -7.32
CA GLN A 58 8.64 -10.19 -6.37
C GLN A 58 7.15 -10.39 -6.70
N THR A 59 6.78 -10.43 -7.99
CA THR A 59 5.40 -10.64 -8.44
C THR A 59 4.94 -12.05 -8.09
N GLU A 60 5.74 -13.08 -8.45
CA GLU A 60 5.47 -14.48 -8.12
C GLU A 60 5.36 -14.70 -6.60
N PHE A 61 6.27 -14.10 -5.82
CA PHE A 61 6.16 -14.12 -4.36
C PHE A 61 4.83 -13.56 -3.87
N LYS A 62 4.34 -12.46 -4.47
CA LYS A 62 3.09 -11.84 -4.06
C LYS A 62 1.88 -12.68 -4.42
N GLU A 63 1.84 -13.27 -5.59
CA GLU A 63 0.75 -14.17 -6.00
C GLU A 63 0.60 -15.29 -4.99
N ASN A 64 1.68 -16.03 -4.74
CA ASN A 64 1.67 -17.14 -3.79
C ASN A 64 1.46 -16.70 -2.32
N PHE A 65 1.90 -15.49 -1.94
CA PHE A 65 1.63 -14.97 -0.60
C PHE A 65 0.13 -14.79 -0.34
N PHE A 66 -0.66 -14.47 -1.36
CA PHE A 66 -2.09 -14.20 -1.23
C PHE A 66 -2.96 -15.42 -1.55
N ASP A 67 -2.40 -16.62 -1.71
CA ASP A 67 -3.16 -17.87 -1.92
C ASP A 67 -4.19 -18.16 -0.82
N TYR A 68 -4.00 -17.62 0.38
CA TYR A 68 -5.00 -17.71 1.42
C TYR A 68 -6.31 -16.98 1.11
N LEU A 69 -6.36 -16.16 0.05
CA LEU A 69 -7.57 -15.51 -0.46
C LEU A 69 -8.28 -16.35 -1.53
N ASN A 70 -7.64 -17.41 -2.05
CA ASN A 70 -8.24 -18.29 -3.05
C ASN A 70 -9.61 -18.79 -2.58
N ASP A 71 -10.56 -18.97 -3.52
CA ASP A 71 -11.96 -19.30 -3.27
C ASP A 71 -12.79 -18.24 -2.51
N LEU A 72 -12.20 -17.11 -2.11
CA LEU A 72 -12.96 -15.95 -1.64
C LEU A 72 -13.23 -15.04 -2.83
N THR A 73 -14.48 -14.72 -3.08
CA THR A 73 -14.82 -13.76 -4.14
C THR A 73 -14.31 -12.34 -3.81
N PRO A 74 -14.11 -11.46 -4.81
CA PRO A 74 -13.71 -10.07 -4.55
C PRO A 74 -14.63 -9.35 -3.56
N THR A 75 -15.94 -9.57 -3.65
CA THR A 75 -16.92 -9.00 -2.71
C THR A 75 -16.70 -9.49 -1.28
N GLN A 76 -16.36 -10.77 -1.09
CA GLN A 76 -16.07 -11.32 0.24
C GLN A 76 -14.76 -10.75 0.80
N VAL A 77 -13.73 -10.62 -0.03
CA VAL A 77 -12.44 -10.03 0.40
C VAL A 77 -12.64 -8.56 0.75
N GLU A 78 -13.40 -7.80 -0.04
CA GLU A 78 -13.71 -6.39 0.25
C GLU A 78 -14.49 -6.24 1.56
N ALA A 79 -15.46 -7.11 1.82
CA ALA A 79 -16.20 -7.11 3.09
C ALA A 79 -15.29 -7.38 4.29
N TYR A 80 -14.42 -8.40 4.20
CA TYR A 80 -13.42 -8.66 5.24
C TYR A 80 -12.42 -7.52 5.41
N ALA A 81 -11.98 -6.90 4.31
CA ALA A 81 -11.07 -5.77 4.36
C ALA A 81 -11.71 -4.55 5.05
N LYS A 82 -13.00 -4.29 4.82
CA LYS A 82 -13.75 -3.24 5.51
C LYS A 82 -13.80 -3.48 7.01
N GLU A 83 -14.13 -4.70 7.45
CA GLU A 83 -14.13 -5.05 8.89
C GLU A 83 -12.73 -4.94 9.48
N PHE A 84 -11.70 -5.40 8.77
CA PHE A 84 -10.31 -5.32 9.18
C PHE A 84 -9.89 -3.86 9.42
N TRP A 85 -10.09 -2.99 8.46
CA TRP A 85 -9.71 -1.60 8.58
C TRP A 85 -10.52 -0.84 9.64
N GLN A 86 -11.77 -1.23 9.90
CA GLN A 86 -12.55 -0.67 11.01
C GLN A 86 -11.96 -1.01 12.39
N GLN A 87 -11.25 -2.13 12.51
CA GLN A 87 -10.56 -2.51 13.75
C GLN A 87 -9.19 -1.84 13.89
N GLU A 88 -8.49 -1.61 12.77
CA GLU A 88 -7.14 -1.08 12.76
C GLU A 88 -7.10 0.46 12.78
N TYR A 89 -8.05 1.13 12.13
CA TYR A 89 -8.12 2.58 12.01
C TYR A 89 -8.94 3.20 13.14
N PRO A 90 -8.50 4.29 13.77
CA PRO A 90 -7.22 5.00 13.58
C PRO A 90 -6.09 4.57 14.52
N GLN A 91 -6.30 3.56 15.40
CA GLN A 91 -5.43 3.25 16.53
C GLN A 91 -3.99 2.89 16.13
N HIS A 92 -3.83 2.27 14.97
CA HIS A 92 -2.54 1.77 14.47
C HIS A 92 -1.97 2.62 13.33
N PHE A 93 -2.39 3.90 13.26
CA PHE A 93 -1.92 4.83 12.25
C PHE A 93 -1.00 5.90 12.84
N ASN A 94 -0.07 6.40 12.02
CA ASN A 94 0.86 7.44 12.40
C ASN A 94 0.12 8.77 12.59
N LYS A 95 -0.03 9.19 13.84
CA LYS A 95 -0.80 10.39 14.20
C LYS A 95 -0.17 11.67 13.67
N GLU A 96 1.17 11.75 13.69
CA GLU A 96 1.90 12.90 13.17
C GLU A 96 1.64 13.09 11.67
N LEU A 97 1.67 11.97 10.90
CA LEU A 97 1.34 12.03 9.48
C LEU A 97 -0.14 12.36 9.23
N MET A 98 -1.07 11.84 10.03
CA MET A 98 -2.49 12.20 9.91
C MET A 98 -2.70 13.70 10.08
N GLU A 99 -2.13 14.29 11.13
CA GLU A 99 -2.21 15.74 11.40
C GLU A 99 -1.54 16.55 10.27
N ARG A 100 -0.37 16.10 9.80
CA ARG A 100 0.35 16.74 8.69
C ARG A 100 -0.47 16.72 7.40
N PHE A 101 -1.06 15.59 7.08
CA PHE A 101 -1.87 15.44 5.86
C PHE A 101 -3.14 16.27 5.89
N ASP A 102 -3.78 16.42 7.04
CA ASP A 102 -4.94 17.31 7.18
C ASP A 102 -4.60 18.78 6.95
N VAL A 103 -3.41 19.21 7.34
CA VAL A 103 -2.91 20.57 7.02
C VAL A 103 -2.66 20.71 5.52
N LEU A 104 -1.99 19.75 4.91
CA LEU A 104 -1.64 19.79 3.48
C LEU A 104 -2.87 19.74 2.57
N LYS A 105 -3.89 18.97 2.90
CA LYS A 105 -5.20 18.96 2.21
C LYS A 105 -5.82 20.36 2.17
N LYS A 106 -5.84 21.07 3.30
CA LYS A 106 -6.38 22.43 3.37
C LYS A 106 -5.63 23.41 2.48
N GLN A 107 -4.39 23.10 2.12
CA GLN A 107 -3.54 23.87 1.21
C GLN A 107 -3.72 23.47 -0.27
N GLY A 108 -4.61 22.55 -0.57
CA GLY A 108 -4.84 22.04 -1.94
C GLY A 108 -3.71 21.16 -2.47
N VAL A 109 -2.95 20.52 -1.59
CA VAL A 109 -1.91 19.55 -1.95
C VAL A 109 -2.54 18.18 -2.16
N VAL A 110 -2.21 17.53 -3.25
CA VAL A 110 -2.67 16.16 -3.57
C VAL A 110 -1.98 15.15 -2.66
N LEU A 111 -2.75 14.35 -1.95
CA LEU A 111 -2.26 13.22 -1.15
C LEU A 111 -2.40 11.93 -1.95
N PHE A 112 -1.28 11.28 -2.22
CA PHE A 112 -1.22 10.04 -2.98
C PHE A 112 -0.53 8.93 -2.17
N CYS A 113 -1.27 7.87 -1.86
CA CYS A 113 -0.69 6.67 -1.25
C CYS A 113 -0.22 5.68 -2.31
N ALA A 114 1.04 5.23 -2.23
CA ALA A 114 1.57 4.20 -3.13
C ALA A 114 2.05 3.00 -2.32
N THR A 115 1.36 1.86 -2.41
CA THR A 115 1.65 0.70 -1.56
C THR A 115 1.88 -0.59 -2.33
N GLY A 116 2.76 -1.40 -1.80
CA GLY A 116 2.91 -2.78 -2.28
C GLY A 116 1.74 -3.72 -1.93
N GLY A 117 0.77 -3.31 -1.10
CA GLY A 117 -0.45 -4.09 -0.81
C GLY A 117 -1.34 -4.26 -2.04
N LEU A 118 -2.29 -5.23 -2.01
CA LEU A 118 -3.26 -5.36 -3.09
C LEU A 118 -4.32 -4.25 -2.98
N GLU A 119 -4.64 -3.58 -4.09
CA GLU A 119 -5.71 -2.58 -4.14
C GLU A 119 -7.02 -3.11 -3.55
N LEU A 120 -7.30 -4.39 -3.80
CA LEU A 120 -8.51 -5.09 -3.37
C LEU A 120 -8.81 -4.94 -1.87
N TYR A 121 -7.80 -5.11 -1.00
CA TYR A 121 -8.01 -5.00 0.44
C TYR A 121 -7.60 -3.63 1.02
N VAL A 122 -6.84 -2.84 0.26
CA VAL A 122 -6.44 -1.49 0.71
C VAL A 122 -7.53 -0.45 0.45
N LYS A 123 -8.29 -0.58 -0.64
CA LYS A 123 -9.34 0.37 -1.03
C LYS A 123 -10.30 0.75 0.11
N PRO A 124 -10.86 -0.17 0.92
CA PRO A 124 -11.77 0.19 2.00
C PRO A 124 -11.16 1.09 3.08
N LEU A 125 -9.83 1.09 3.28
CA LEU A 125 -9.17 2.06 4.15
C LEU A 125 -9.40 3.49 3.65
N PHE A 126 -9.20 3.73 2.35
CA PHE A 126 -9.32 5.07 1.78
C PHE A 126 -10.76 5.49 1.49
N ASP A 127 -11.71 4.58 1.62
CA ASP A 127 -13.12 4.92 1.77
C ASP A 127 -13.42 5.55 3.14
N MET A 128 -12.67 5.17 4.20
CA MET A 128 -12.77 5.73 5.55
C MET A 128 -11.89 6.97 5.74
N TYR A 129 -10.60 6.88 5.42
CA TYR A 129 -9.66 7.99 5.45
C TYR A 129 -9.48 8.58 4.06
N LYS A 130 -10.19 9.67 3.78
CA LYS A 130 -10.19 10.29 2.44
C LYS A 130 -8.85 10.91 2.07
N ILE A 131 -8.28 10.44 0.98
CA ILE A 131 -7.16 11.03 0.25
C ILE A 131 -7.56 11.25 -1.21
N ASP A 132 -6.72 11.92 -1.99
CA ASP A 132 -7.06 12.21 -3.39
C ASP A 132 -7.00 10.97 -4.27
N ALA A 133 -5.96 10.14 -4.07
CA ALA A 133 -5.85 8.85 -4.74
C ALA A 133 -4.88 7.91 -4.03
N PHE A 134 -4.96 6.63 -4.38
CA PHE A 134 -3.99 5.62 -3.99
C PHE A 134 -3.72 4.66 -5.15
N ALA A 135 -2.57 4.00 -5.09
CA ALA A 135 -2.22 2.89 -5.95
C ALA A 135 -1.65 1.74 -5.13
N GLY A 136 -2.05 0.55 -5.49
CA GLY A 136 -1.54 -0.69 -4.93
C GLY A 136 -1.18 -1.69 -6.02
N THR A 137 -0.91 -2.91 -5.64
CA THR A 137 -0.75 -4.00 -6.60
C THR A 137 -2.13 -4.42 -7.09
N ARG A 138 -2.36 -4.32 -8.41
CA ARG A 138 -3.62 -4.71 -9.05
C ARG A 138 -3.71 -6.21 -9.18
N VAL A 139 -4.92 -6.73 -9.03
CA VAL A 139 -5.19 -8.17 -9.21
C VAL A 139 -6.50 -8.38 -9.96
N ARG A 140 -6.57 -9.47 -10.74
CA ARG A 140 -7.80 -9.99 -11.29
C ARG A 140 -8.17 -11.32 -10.61
N TYR A 141 -9.45 -11.57 -10.48
CA TYR A 141 -9.97 -12.83 -9.95
C TYR A 141 -10.36 -13.74 -11.12
N GLU A 142 -9.67 -14.86 -11.23
CA GLU A 142 -9.87 -15.81 -12.32
C GLU A 142 -9.67 -17.24 -11.80
N GLY A 143 -10.56 -18.17 -12.16
CA GLY A 143 -10.44 -19.58 -11.76
C GLY A 143 -10.34 -19.79 -10.24
N HIS A 144 -11.04 -18.99 -9.45
CA HIS A 144 -11.01 -18.99 -7.98
C HIS A 144 -9.69 -18.50 -7.34
N THR A 145 -8.78 -17.90 -8.10
CA THR A 145 -7.50 -17.36 -7.61
C THR A 145 -7.34 -15.88 -7.94
N TYR A 146 -6.35 -15.25 -7.30
CA TYR A 146 -5.97 -13.85 -7.55
C TYR A 146 -4.64 -13.79 -8.29
N LEU A 147 -4.68 -13.35 -9.54
CA LEU A 147 -3.49 -13.14 -10.38
C LEU A 147 -3.11 -11.68 -10.41
N ILE A 148 -1.82 -11.37 -10.30
CA ILE A 148 -1.34 -9.98 -10.39
C ILE A 148 -1.45 -9.47 -11.83
N GLU A 149 -2.02 -8.28 -11.97
CA GLU A 149 -2.06 -7.54 -13.24
C GLU A 149 -0.88 -6.57 -13.34
N GLY A 150 -0.01 -6.83 -14.30
CA GLY A 150 1.19 -6.03 -14.52
C GLY A 150 2.27 -6.26 -13.47
N LEU A 151 2.86 -5.18 -12.96
CA LEU A 151 3.90 -5.22 -11.94
C LEU A 151 3.34 -4.93 -10.55
N ALA A 152 3.99 -5.51 -9.54
CA ALA A 152 3.71 -5.15 -8.15
C ALA A 152 4.06 -3.66 -7.90
N CYS A 153 3.16 -2.91 -7.25
CA CYS A 153 3.33 -1.49 -6.98
C CYS A 153 4.45 -1.24 -5.94
N LYS A 154 5.70 -1.29 -6.41
CA LYS A 154 6.93 -1.09 -5.62
C LYS A 154 7.97 -0.35 -6.45
N HIS A 155 8.91 0.29 -5.76
CA HIS A 155 10.03 0.98 -6.40
C HIS A 155 9.54 1.99 -7.45
N GLU A 156 10.12 1.99 -8.64
CA GLU A 156 9.73 2.86 -9.76
C GLU A 156 8.25 2.76 -10.14
N GLU A 157 7.62 1.60 -9.92
CA GLU A 157 6.20 1.44 -10.24
C GLU A 157 5.31 2.38 -9.42
N LYS A 158 5.70 2.78 -8.20
CA LYS A 158 4.98 3.77 -7.41
C LYS A 158 4.92 5.13 -8.10
N ILE A 159 6.03 5.56 -8.70
CA ILE A 159 6.09 6.83 -9.47
C ILE A 159 5.24 6.73 -10.74
N LYS A 160 5.33 5.62 -11.48
CA LYS A 160 4.50 5.40 -12.67
C LYS A 160 3.01 5.46 -12.36
N ARG A 161 2.58 4.90 -11.24
CA ARG A 161 1.17 4.98 -10.80
C ARG A 161 0.74 6.41 -10.46
N LEU A 162 1.62 7.20 -9.86
CA LEU A 162 1.36 8.61 -9.64
C LEU A 162 1.19 9.36 -10.98
N GLU A 163 2.08 9.11 -11.94
CA GLU A 163 2.03 9.72 -13.28
C GLU A 163 0.75 9.32 -14.05
N GLU A 164 0.35 8.04 -13.96
CA GLU A 164 -0.94 7.58 -14.49
C GLU A 164 -2.12 8.36 -13.90
N TYR A 165 -2.14 8.56 -12.58
CA TYR A 165 -3.18 9.32 -11.89
C TYR A 165 -3.22 10.78 -12.34
N LEU A 166 -2.07 11.41 -12.48
CA LEU A 166 -1.98 12.83 -12.88
C LEU A 166 -2.29 13.08 -14.35
N GLY A 167 -2.27 12.03 -15.20
CA GLY A 167 -2.68 12.11 -16.59
C GLY A 167 -1.87 13.10 -17.43
N GLY A 168 -0.56 13.20 -17.20
CA GLY A 168 0.35 14.08 -17.93
C GLY A 168 0.37 15.54 -17.43
N LYS A 169 -0.32 15.88 -16.34
CA LYS A 169 -0.23 17.20 -15.72
C LYS A 169 1.18 17.41 -15.14
N PRO A 170 1.78 18.60 -15.28
CA PRO A 170 3.04 18.92 -14.63
C PRO A 170 2.87 18.86 -13.10
N TYR A 171 3.82 18.23 -12.43
CA TYR A 171 3.76 18.05 -10.99
C TYR A 171 5.13 18.14 -10.33
N ARG A 172 5.13 18.33 -9.02
CA ARG A 172 6.29 18.16 -8.15
C ARG A 172 5.91 17.46 -6.85
N ILE A 173 6.76 16.56 -6.40
CA ILE A 173 6.60 15.88 -5.12
C ILE A 173 7.23 16.77 -4.06
N ILE A 174 6.39 17.49 -3.29
CA ILE A 174 6.88 18.42 -2.25
C ILE A 174 7.32 17.70 -0.98
N GLU A 175 6.68 16.58 -0.65
CA GLU A 175 7.05 15.71 0.47
C GLU A 175 6.84 14.24 0.12
N ALA A 176 7.73 13.38 0.63
CA ALA A 176 7.58 11.92 0.53
C ALA A 176 7.91 11.23 1.86
N TYR A 177 7.20 10.12 2.13
CA TYR A 177 7.31 9.35 3.37
C TYR A 177 7.36 7.85 3.07
N SER A 178 8.33 7.14 3.64
CA SER A 178 8.46 5.69 3.52
C SER A 178 9.23 5.08 4.70
N ASP A 179 8.95 3.82 5.02
CA ASP A 179 9.71 3.02 6.00
C ASP A 179 11.04 2.47 5.42
N SER A 180 11.27 2.65 4.15
CA SER A 180 12.44 2.14 3.44
C SER A 180 12.94 3.11 2.37
N LYS A 181 14.22 3.01 2.04
CA LYS A 181 14.83 3.80 0.96
C LYS A 181 14.26 3.31 -0.37
N GLU A 182 13.57 4.21 -1.06
CA GLU A 182 12.95 3.93 -2.35
C GLU A 182 12.79 5.20 -3.20
N GLU A 183 12.46 5.03 -4.47
CA GLU A 183 12.44 6.07 -5.49
C GLU A 183 11.51 7.24 -5.16
N ILE A 184 10.43 7.03 -4.40
CA ILE A 184 9.54 8.13 -4.00
C ILE A 184 10.26 9.16 -3.12
N LEU A 185 11.21 8.71 -2.27
CA LEU A 185 12.01 9.60 -1.45
C LEU A 185 13.03 10.37 -2.30
N ASP A 186 13.64 9.70 -3.28
CA ASP A 186 14.66 10.32 -4.15
C ASP A 186 14.07 11.39 -5.06
N ASN A 187 12.79 11.28 -5.42
CA ASN A 187 12.09 12.21 -6.31
C ASN A 187 11.39 13.39 -5.58
N ALA A 188 11.42 13.43 -4.25
CA ALA A 188 10.75 14.49 -3.49
C ALA A 188 11.67 15.67 -3.15
N GLU A 189 11.10 16.86 -2.94
CA GLU A 189 11.84 18.03 -2.44
C GLU A 189 12.26 17.83 -0.97
N LYS A 190 11.35 17.26 -0.16
CA LYS A 190 11.60 16.86 1.23
C LYS A 190 11.23 15.40 1.36
N ALA A 191 12.11 14.60 1.92
CA ALA A 191 11.88 13.18 2.10
C ALA A 191 12.13 12.77 3.55
N PHE A 192 11.31 11.86 4.03
CA PHE A 192 11.34 11.39 5.41
C PHE A 192 11.32 9.85 5.45
N LEU A 193 12.25 9.28 6.21
CA LEU A 193 12.18 7.89 6.64
C LEU A 193 11.31 7.80 7.90
N VAL A 194 10.51 6.76 7.97
CA VAL A 194 9.67 6.46 9.12
C VAL A 194 10.14 5.15 9.73
N GLU A 195 10.71 5.20 10.91
CA GLU A 195 11.18 4.03 11.66
C GLU A 195 10.41 3.95 12.99
N ASP A 196 9.70 2.86 13.20
CA ASP A 196 8.86 2.66 14.40
C ASP A 196 7.88 3.82 14.67
N GLY A 197 7.34 4.41 13.61
CA GLY A 197 6.41 5.53 13.67
C GLY A 197 7.07 6.90 13.88
N VAL A 198 8.39 6.97 13.96
CA VAL A 198 9.15 8.22 14.15
C VAL A 198 9.67 8.71 12.79
N LEU A 199 9.42 9.99 12.48
CA LEU A 199 9.89 10.64 11.27
C LEU A 199 11.33 11.13 11.42
N SER A 200 12.18 10.82 10.46
CA SER A 200 13.54 11.36 10.37
C SER A 200 13.80 11.91 8.96
N PRO A 201 14.48 13.05 8.79
CA PRO A 201 14.82 13.56 7.47
C PRO A 201 15.69 12.54 6.70
N TYR A 202 15.29 12.26 5.45
CA TYR A 202 16.10 11.46 4.52
C TYR A 202 17.00 12.38 3.67
N LYS A 203 16.45 13.52 3.25
CA LYS A 203 17.15 14.64 2.59
C LYS A 203 16.36 15.93 2.75
#